data_7086760c6b9a0468c895be0128bc9a98
#
_entry.id   7086760c6b9a0468c895be0128bc9a98
#
_cell.length_a   1.000
_cell.length_b   1.000
_cell.length_c   1.000
_cell.angle_alpha   90.00
_cell.angle_beta   90.00
_cell.angle_gamma   90.00
#
_symmetry.space_group_name_H-M   'P 1'
#
loop_
_entity.id
_entity.type
_entity.pdbx_description
1 polymer ?
#
loop_
_entity_poly.entity_id
_entity_poly.type
_entity_poly.pdbx_seq_one_letter_code
_entity_poly.pdbx_strand_id
1 'polypeptide(L)'
;MEYLELFSASVQTHQTELDIDSLTSFCYNVQRKHNKGVELSNLGGWQSGNIKNNPHPEFVKLLSEIQTATNIYHNKLQFKKEFKQELCNIWININGKGHSNEYHIHAKSALSGVFYLTDSKFPIMFKHPYEEVNTYYWEEEFIESHNNLNSGQWSVTPKK
;
A
#
# COMPACT_ATOMS: atom_id res chain seq x y z
N MET A 1 -14.30 -20.47 26.25
CA MET A 1 -13.63 -19.15 26.43
C MET A 1 -13.63 -18.50 25.07
N GLU A 2 -14.01 -17.24 24.97
CA GLU A 2 -14.12 -16.48 23.71
C GLU A 2 -13.12 -15.32 23.77
N TYR A 3 -12.44 -15.06 22.66
CA TYR A 3 -11.51 -13.95 22.51
C TYR A 3 -12.14 -12.90 21.60
N LEU A 4 -12.03 -11.63 22.01
CA LEU A 4 -12.51 -10.49 21.25
C LEU A 4 -11.32 -9.64 20.80
N GLU A 5 -11.06 -9.58 19.50
CA GLU A 5 -10.01 -8.72 18.93
C GLU A 5 -10.53 -7.29 18.82
N LEU A 6 -10.02 -6.40 19.67
CA LEU A 6 -10.41 -5.00 19.68
C LEU A 6 -9.40 -4.14 18.93
N PHE A 7 -9.92 -3.16 18.18
CA PHE A 7 -9.11 -2.16 17.46
C PHE A 7 -8.12 -2.73 16.44
N SER A 8 -8.46 -3.87 15.83
CA SER A 8 -7.62 -4.49 14.82
C SER A 8 -7.44 -3.60 13.59
N ALA A 9 -6.20 -3.44 13.13
CA ALA A 9 -5.90 -2.87 11.82
C ALA A 9 -6.04 -3.96 10.75
N SER A 10 -6.78 -3.71 9.68
CA SER A 10 -6.97 -4.68 8.61
C SER A 10 -6.31 -4.24 7.31
N VAL A 11 -5.71 -5.20 6.60
CA VAL A 11 -5.17 -5.03 5.25
C VAL A 11 -6.00 -5.84 4.29
N GLN A 12 -6.49 -5.22 3.22
CA GLN A 12 -7.15 -5.92 2.12
C GLN A 12 -6.13 -6.19 1.02
N THR A 13 -6.08 -7.44 0.55
CA THR A 13 -5.36 -7.82 -0.67
C THR A 13 -6.35 -8.06 -1.79
N HIS A 14 -6.02 -7.62 -3.00
CA HIS A 14 -6.83 -7.76 -4.19
C HIS A 14 -5.94 -8.14 -5.37
N GLN A 15 -6.37 -9.09 -6.19
CA GLN A 15 -5.68 -9.48 -7.43
C GLN A 15 -6.52 -9.03 -8.63
N THR A 16 -5.86 -8.69 -9.71
CA THR A 16 -6.49 -8.19 -10.95
C THR A 16 -5.97 -8.95 -12.16
N GLU A 17 -6.71 -8.91 -13.25
CA GLU A 17 -6.32 -9.48 -14.55
C GLU A 17 -5.91 -8.37 -15.53
N LEU A 18 -5.13 -7.40 -15.07
CA LEU A 18 -4.64 -6.31 -15.89
C LEU A 18 -3.43 -6.71 -16.74
N ASP A 19 -3.22 -6.04 -17.86
CA ASP A 19 -2.00 -6.17 -18.66
C ASP A 19 -0.81 -5.50 -17.94
N ILE A 20 -0.11 -6.31 -17.14
CA ILE A 20 1.01 -5.87 -16.31
C ILE A 20 2.18 -5.37 -17.17
N ASP A 21 2.42 -5.97 -18.33
CA ASP A 21 3.52 -5.56 -19.21
C ASP A 21 3.23 -4.19 -19.84
N SER A 22 1.98 -3.94 -20.21
CA SER A 22 1.52 -2.64 -20.68
C SER A 22 1.64 -1.57 -19.57
N LEU A 23 1.21 -1.87 -18.34
CA LEU A 23 1.35 -0.98 -17.18
C LEU A 23 2.81 -0.71 -16.84
N THR A 24 3.65 -1.73 -16.87
CA THR A 24 5.10 -1.61 -16.62
C THR A 24 5.75 -0.70 -17.65
N SER A 25 5.44 -0.91 -18.93
CA SER A 25 5.91 -0.07 -20.05
C SER A 25 5.45 1.37 -19.90
N PHE A 26 4.20 1.57 -19.49
CA PHE A 26 3.64 2.88 -19.17
C PHE A 26 4.44 3.57 -18.06
N CYS A 27 4.72 2.89 -16.95
CA CYS A 27 5.49 3.45 -15.83
C CYS A 27 6.89 3.91 -16.25
N TYR A 28 7.61 3.11 -17.02
CA TYR A 28 8.93 3.50 -17.55
C TYR A 28 8.82 4.64 -18.58
N ASN A 29 7.75 4.73 -19.35
CA ASN A 29 7.51 5.86 -20.25
C ASN A 29 7.32 7.17 -19.48
N VAL A 30 6.58 7.14 -18.36
CA VAL A 30 6.41 8.30 -17.49
C VAL A 30 7.75 8.72 -16.88
N GLN A 31 8.55 7.75 -16.41
CA GLN A 31 9.89 8.01 -15.90
C GLN A 31 10.80 8.69 -16.93
N ARG A 32 10.82 8.18 -18.17
CA ARG A 32 11.65 8.77 -19.26
C ARG A 32 11.27 10.22 -19.55
N LYS A 33 9.99 10.56 -19.48
CA LYS A 33 9.49 11.93 -19.71
C LYS A 33 9.75 12.88 -18.54
N HIS A 34 9.85 12.34 -17.34
CA HIS A 34 9.99 13.08 -16.09
C HIS A 34 11.12 12.49 -15.24
N ASN A 35 12.31 12.38 -15.82
CA ASN A 35 13.45 11.65 -15.26
C ASN A 35 13.92 12.14 -13.88
N LYS A 36 13.70 13.40 -13.55
CA LYS A 36 14.06 13.97 -12.25
C LYS A 36 13.21 13.40 -11.11
N GLY A 37 11.92 13.11 -11.36
CA GLY A 37 11.01 12.63 -10.31
C GLY A 37 10.82 13.62 -9.15
N VAL A 38 10.36 13.09 -8.03
CA VAL A 38 10.22 13.80 -6.76
C VAL A 38 10.87 12.99 -5.63
N GLU A 39 11.36 13.68 -4.60
CA GLU A 39 11.94 13.07 -3.40
C GLU A 39 11.01 13.35 -2.22
N LEU A 40 10.42 12.32 -1.66
CA LEU A 40 9.53 12.37 -0.50
C LEU A 40 9.97 11.32 0.53
N SER A 41 9.36 10.13 0.50
CA SER A 41 9.73 9.00 1.38
C SER A 41 10.71 8.01 0.75
N ASN A 42 11.09 8.21 -0.52
CA ASN A 42 11.97 7.31 -1.26
C ASN A 42 13.45 7.53 -0.87
N LEU A 43 14.10 6.44 -0.48
CA LEU A 43 15.55 6.35 -0.28
C LEU A 43 16.17 5.71 -1.53
N GLY A 44 16.67 6.54 -2.43
CA GLY A 44 17.03 6.14 -3.79
C GLY A 44 15.78 5.83 -4.63
N GLY A 45 15.97 5.22 -5.80
CA GLY A 45 14.86 4.97 -6.71
C GLY A 45 14.31 6.23 -7.38
N TRP A 46 13.17 6.07 -8.03
CA TRP A 46 12.48 7.19 -8.68
C TRP A 46 11.00 7.18 -8.31
N GLN A 47 10.46 8.34 -8.03
CA GLN A 47 9.04 8.55 -7.74
C GLN A 47 8.47 9.59 -8.69
N SER A 48 7.29 9.33 -9.25
CA SER A 48 6.57 10.32 -10.05
C SER A 48 5.86 11.35 -9.19
N GLY A 49 5.49 12.49 -9.79
CA GLY A 49 4.40 13.30 -9.28
C GLY A 49 3.05 12.58 -9.41
N ASN A 50 1.96 13.28 -9.09
CA ASN A 50 0.59 12.75 -9.22
C ASN A 50 0.25 12.51 -10.70
N ILE A 51 -0.19 11.28 -11.01
CA ILE A 51 -0.57 10.85 -12.36
C ILE A 51 -2.07 10.54 -12.50
N LYS A 52 -2.90 10.91 -11.52
CA LYS A 52 -4.34 10.58 -11.45
C LYS A 52 -5.08 10.75 -12.78
N ASN A 53 -4.77 11.79 -13.53
CA ASN A 53 -5.48 12.14 -14.77
C ASN A 53 -4.79 11.62 -16.04
N ASN A 54 -3.90 10.63 -15.94
CA ASN A 54 -3.23 10.09 -17.11
C ASN A 54 -4.21 9.26 -17.95
N PRO A 55 -4.30 9.47 -19.29
CA PRO A 55 -5.30 8.82 -20.14
C PRO A 55 -4.86 7.44 -20.67
N HIS A 56 -3.76 6.87 -20.22
CA HIS A 56 -3.31 5.57 -20.70
C HIS A 56 -4.38 4.49 -20.48
N PRO A 57 -4.80 3.72 -21.49
CA PRO A 57 -5.97 2.83 -21.38
C PRO A 57 -5.88 1.83 -20.23
N GLU A 58 -4.73 1.16 -20.09
CA GLU A 58 -4.55 0.16 -19.02
C GLU A 58 -4.47 0.81 -17.64
N PHE A 59 -3.95 2.04 -17.54
CA PHE A 59 -3.97 2.81 -16.31
C PHE A 59 -5.41 3.21 -15.91
N VAL A 60 -6.26 3.54 -16.89
CA VAL A 60 -7.69 3.81 -16.62
C VAL A 60 -8.40 2.56 -16.09
N LYS A 61 -8.08 1.37 -16.61
CA LYS A 61 -8.59 0.11 -16.06
C LYS A 61 -8.11 -0.11 -14.62
N LEU A 62 -6.82 0.14 -14.34
CA LEU A 62 -6.29 0.08 -12.97
C LEU A 62 -7.05 1.02 -12.02
N LEU A 63 -7.37 2.24 -12.44
CA LEU A 63 -8.18 3.16 -11.62
C LEU A 63 -9.57 2.58 -11.30
N SER A 64 -10.18 1.85 -12.24
CA SER A 64 -11.46 1.16 -12.02
C SER A 64 -11.33 0.02 -11.02
N GLU A 65 -10.25 -0.77 -11.08
CA GLU A 65 -9.95 -1.83 -10.11
C GLU A 65 -9.72 -1.24 -8.70
N ILE A 66 -8.96 -0.16 -8.59
CA ILE A 66 -8.76 0.56 -7.34
C ILE A 66 -10.09 1.04 -6.76
N GLN A 67 -10.97 1.58 -7.58
CA GLN A 67 -12.30 2.03 -7.13
C GLN A 67 -13.12 0.84 -6.62
N THR A 68 -13.07 -0.30 -7.30
CA THR A 68 -13.75 -1.53 -6.89
C THR A 68 -13.25 -2.03 -5.54
N ALA A 69 -11.93 -2.16 -5.40
CA ALA A 69 -11.30 -2.58 -4.14
C ALA A 69 -11.64 -1.61 -2.99
N THR A 70 -11.61 -0.31 -3.27
CA THR A 70 -11.96 0.75 -2.31
C THR A 70 -13.42 0.65 -1.86
N ASN A 71 -14.34 0.39 -2.78
CA ASN A 71 -15.77 0.21 -2.46
C ASN A 71 -16.01 -1.01 -1.57
N ILE A 72 -15.31 -2.13 -1.84
CA ILE A 72 -15.37 -3.33 -0.99
C ILE A 72 -14.91 -3.00 0.42
N TYR A 73 -13.79 -2.29 0.56
CA TYR A 73 -13.25 -1.94 1.86
C TYR A 73 -14.11 -0.90 2.59
N HIS A 74 -14.69 0.06 1.87
CA HIS A 74 -15.68 1.02 2.38
C HIS A 74 -16.88 0.30 3.03
N ASN A 75 -17.42 -0.73 2.34
CA ASN A 75 -18.51 -1.53 2.87
C ASN A 75 -18.10 -2.34 4.11
N LYS A 76 -16.88 -2.89 4.12
CA LYS A 76 -16.33 -3.59 5.30
C LYS A 76 -16.22 -2.68 6.52
N LEU A 77 -15.83 -1.42 6.32
CA LEU A 77 -15.75 -0.40 7.37
C LEU A 77 -17.13 0.18 7.76
N GLN A 78 -18.20 -0.23 7.07
CA GLN A 78 -19.57 0.24 7.30
C GLN A 78 -19.70 1.77 7.24
N PHE A 79 -18.94 2.42 6.36
CA PHE A 79 -19.11 3.84 6.12
C PHE A 79 -20.49 4.12 5.52
N LYS A 80 -21.05 5.28 5.83
CA LYS A 80 -22.36 5.69 5.30
C LYS A 80 -22.31 5.80 3.78
N LYS A 81 -23.35 5.34 3.09
CA LYS A 81 -23.43 5.26 1.63
C LYS A 81 -23.41 6.62 0.92
N GLU A 82 -23.78 7.70 1.60
CA GLU A 82 -23.71 9.06 1.09
C GLU A 82 -22.27 9.59 0.98
N PHE A 83 -21.32 9.01 1.73
CA PHE A 83 -19.89 9.36 1.61
C PHE A 83 -19.22 8.49 0.58
N LYS A 84 -18.82 9.08 -0.54
CA LYS A 84 -18.08 8.40 -1.60
C LYS A 84 -16.59 8.53 -1.36
N GLN A 85 -15.88 7.44 -1.59
CA GLN A 85 -14.41 7.47 -1.63
C GLN A 85 -13.97 8.04 -2.98
N GLU A 86 -13.07 9.00 -2.94
CA GLU A 86 -12.47 9.59 -4.14
C GLU A 86 -10.96 9.39 -4.09
N LEU A 87 -10.37 8.95 -5.21
CA LEU A 87 -8.94 8.88 -5.36
C LEU A 87 -8.36 10.30 -5.40
N CYS A 88 -7.64 10.70 -4.37
CA CYS A 88 -7.02 12.01 -4.29
C CYS A 88 -5.69 12.07 -5.06
N ASN A 89 -4.88 11.04 -4.93
CA ASN A 89 -3.52 11.01 -5.45
C ASN A 89 -3.10 9.59 -5.81
N ILE A 90 -2.31 9.45 -6.88
CA ILE A 90 -1.64 8.21 -7.26
C ILE A 90 -0.30 8.55 -7.92
N TRP A 91 0.73 7.80 -7.61
CA TRP A 91 2.08 7.98 -8.14
C TRP A 91 2.75 6.62 -8.37
N ILE A 92 3.83 6.65 -9.13
CA ILE A 92 4.65 5.49 -9.47
C ILE A 92 5.92 5.53 -8.63
N ASN A 93 6.31 4.40 -8.05
CA ASN A 93 7.64 4.17 -7.49
C ASN A 93 8.38 3.14 -8.33
N ILE A 94 9.62 3.44 -8.74
CA ILE A 94 10.52 2.52 -9.42
C ILE A 94 11.77 2.39 -8.57
N ASN A 95 11.87 1.26 -7.88
CA ASN A 95 12.96 0.95 -6.95
C ASN A 95 13.87 -0.13 -7.53
N GLY A 96 15.17 0.10 -7.51
CA GLY A 96 16.20 -0.89 -7.81
C GLY A 96 16.73 -1.55 -6.53
N LYS A 97 17.78 -2.36 -6.71
CA LYS A 97 18.43 -3.03 -5.57
C LYS A 97 18.98 -1.99 -4.57
N GLY A 98 18.64 -2.17 -3.30
CA GLY A 98 19.08 -1.28 -2.22
C GLY A 98 18.24 -0.01 -2.04
N HIS A 99 17.21 0.17 -2.87
CA HIS A 99 16.27 1.29 -2.70
C HIS A 99 15.10 0.87 -1.81
N SER A 100 14.55 1.83 -1.07
CA SER A 100 13.41 1.61 -0.18
C SER A 100 12.54 2.86 -0.05
N ASN A 101 11.42 2.72 0.60
CA ASN A 101 10.64 3.84 1.08
C ASN A 101 10.63 3.80 2.61
N GLU A 102 10.81 4.95 3.24
CA GLU A 102 10.76 5.07 4.71
C GLU A 102 9.35 4.78 5.24
N TYR A 103 9.29 4.42 6.52
CA TYR A 103 8.01 4.36 7.22
C TYR A 103 7.35 5.74 7.23
N HIS A 104 6.13 5.81 6.74
CA HIS A 104 5.37 7.06 6.69
C HIS A 104 3.88 6.79 6.77
N ILE A 105 3.11 7.83 6.99
CA ILE A 105 1.66 7.83 6.96
C ILE A 105 1.15 8.71 5.82
N HIS A 106 -0.02 8.39 5.31
CA HIS A 106 -0.75 9.23 4.35
C HIS A 106 -1.77 10.09 5.10
N ALA A 107 -1.30 11.20 5.66
CA ALA A 107 -2.14 12.12 6.40
C ALA A 107 -3.36 12.58 5.56
N LYS A 108 -4.54 12.63 6.18
CA LYS A 108 -5.82 12.99 5.56
C LYS A 108 -6.37 12.00 4.52
N SER A 109 -5.75 10.83 4.36
CA SER A 109 -6.31 9.76 3.54
C SER A 109 -7.07 8.77 4.42
N ALA A 110 -8.32 8.49 4.07
CA ALA A 110 -9.12 7.47 4.75
C ALA A 110 -8.62 6.05 4.42
N LEU A 111 -8.18 5.86 3.19
CA LEU A 111 -7.59 4.61 2.68
C LEU A 111 -6.32 4.91 1.92
N SER A 112 -5.36 4.00 2.00
CA SER A 112 -4.13 4.01 1.20
C SER A 112 -3.88 2.61 0.66
N GLY A 113 -3.28 2.51 -0.51
CA GLY A 113 -3.00 1.23 -1.16
C GLY A 113 -1.73 1.26 -2.00
N VAL A 114 -1.24 0.07 -2.32
CA VAL A 114 -0.11 -0.13 -3.24
C VAL A 114 -0.50 -1.20 -4.25
N PHE A 115 -0.25 -0.94 -5.52
CA PHE A 115 -0.37 -1.91 -6.60
C PHE A 115 1.03 -2.30 -7.09
N TYR A 116 1.32 -3.59 -7.09
CA TYR A 116 2.61 -4.13 -7.49
C TYR A 116 2.57 -4.66 -8.92
N LEU A 117 3.52 -4.20 -9.74
CA LEU A 117 3.68 -4.63 -11.14
C LEU A 117 4.68 -5.77 -11.29
N THR A 118 5.38 -6.13 -10.22
CA THR A 118 6.38 -7.20 -10.20
C THR A 118 6.22 -8.03 -8.95
N ASP A 119 6.52 -9.32 -9.03
CA ASP A 119 6.72 -10.13 -7.83
C ASP A 119 7.88 -9.54 -7.03
N SER A 120 7.63 -9.24 -5.80
CA SER A 120 8.64 -8.74 -4.89
C SER A 120 8.98 -9.79 -3.84
N LYS A 121 10.28 -10.03 -3.66
CA LYS A 121 10.78 -10.80 -2.51
C LYS A 121 10.82 -9.96 -1.24
N PHE A 122 10.61 -8.65 -1.37
CA PHE A 122 10.64 -7.70 -0.26
C PHE A 122 9.20 -7.34 0.12
N PRO A 123 8.81 -7.59 1.38
CA PRO A 123 7.46 -7.28 1.84
C PRO A 123 7.24 -5.78 2.01
N ILE A 124 5.96 -5.39 1.99
CA ILE A 124 5.56 -4.14 2.63
C ILE A 124 5.48 -4.39 4.14
N MET A 125 6.08 -3.48 4.91
CA MET A 125 6.12 -3.59 6.37
C MET A 125 5.10 -2.63 6.97
N PHE A 126 4.33 -3.12 7.93
CA PHE A 126 3.40 -2.33 8.73
C PHE A 126 3.89 -2.31 10.16
N LYS A 127 4.05 -1.12 10.74
CA LYS A 127 4.26 -0.95 12.16
C LYS A 127 2.93 -1.03 12.90
N HIS A 128 2.96 -1.56 14.11
CA HIS A 128 1.77 -1.58 14.97
C HIS A 128 1.27 -0.14 15.20
N PRO A 129 -0.03 0.15 15.00
CA PRO A 129 -0.54 1.53 15.07
C PRO A 129 -0.43 2.16 16.45
N TYR A 130 -0.28 1.34 17.50
CA TYR A 130 -0.13 1.76 18.90
C TYR A 130 1.27 1.49 19.45
N GLU A 131 2.30 1.38 18.59
CA GLU A 131 3.67 1.08 18.99
C GLU A 131 4.16 2.04 20.08
N GLU A 132 3.88 3.32 19.97
CA GLU A 132 4.31 4.33 20.94
C GLU A 132 3.55 4.27 22.28
N VAL A 133 2.38 3.65 22.30
CA VAL A 133 1.53 3.49 23.50
C VAL A 133 1.84 2.19 24.22
N ASN A 134 2.22 1.17 23.47
CA ASN A 134 2.64 -0.12 24.02
C ASN A 134 4.09 -0.03 24.49
N THR A 135 4.33 0.58 25.64
CA THR A 135 5.67 0.72 26.24
C THR A 135 6.27 -0.59 26.73
N TYR A 136 5.49 -1.67 26.76
CA TYR A 136 5.91 -3.00 27.14
C TYR A 136 5.64 -3.97 26.00
N TYR A 137 6.66 -4.23 25.20
CA TYR A 137 6.66 -5.38 24.32
C TYR A 137 6.96 -6.64 25.11
N TRP A 138 6.38 -7.73 24.65
CA TRP A 138 6.82 -9.03 25.08
C TRP A 138 8.28 -9.21 24.68
N GLU A 139 9.15 -9.60 25.61
CA GLU A 139 10.51 -9.96 25.28
C GLU A 139 10.51 -11.20 24.38
N GLU A 140 11.42 -11.27 23.43
CA GLU A 140 11.49 -12.36 22.45
C GLU A 140 11.54 -13.75 23.09
N GLU A 141 12.17 -13.86 24.26
CA GLU A 141 12.27 -15.12 25.03
C GLU A 141 10.93 -15.64 25.54
N PHE A 142 9.88 -14.82 25.57
CA PHE A 142 8.53 -15.22 25.97
C PHE A 142 7.63 -15.58 24.81
N ILE A 143 8.11 -15.41 23.55
CA ILE A 143 7.31 -15.61 22.35
C ILE A 143 7.73 -16.90 21.65
N GLU A 144 6.85 -17.88 21.64
CA GLU A 144 7.06 -19.12 20.91
C GLU A 144 6.92 -18.91 19.40
N SER A 145 5.94 -18.10 18.98
CA SER A 145 5.72 -17.73 17.58
C SER A 145 5.01 -16.37 17.45
N HIS A 146 5.46 -15.57 16.48
CA HIS A 146 4.84 -14.27 16.21
C HIS A 146 3.49 -14.41 15.50
N ASN A 147 2.55 -13.54 15.89
CA ASN A 147 1.23 -13.41 15.28
C ASN A 147 0.75 -11.96 15.34
N ASN A 148 -0.46 -11.69 14.86
CA ASN A 148 -1.06 -10.35 14.83
C ASN A 148 -1.38 -9.74 16.19
N LEU A 149 -1.26 -10.50 17.29
CA LEU A 149 -1.53 -10.04 18.63
C LEU A 149 -0.27 -9.70 19.44
N ASN A 150 0.87 -10.28 19.06
CA ASN A 150 2.13 -10.16 19.81
C ASN A 150 3.28 -9.56 19.01
N SER A 151 3.03 -9.02 17.82
CA SER A 151 4.06 -8.46 16.96
C SER A 151 3.96 -6.93 16.85
N GLY A 152 5.07 -6.23 17.08
CA GLY A 152 5.18 -4.79 16.86
C GLY A 152 5.22 -4.40 15.37
N GLN A 153 5.53 -5.36 14.50
CA GLN A 153 5.57 -5.19 13.05
C GLN A 153 4.96 -6.40 12.34
N TRP A 154 4.32 -6.15 11.20
CA TRP A 154 3.78 -7.19 10.34
C TRP A 154 4.16 -6.95 8.90
N SER A 155 4.32 -8.01 8.14
CA SER A 155 4.71 -7.90 6.74
C SER A 155 3.72 -8.60 5.81
N VAL A 156 3.51 -8.02 4.63
CA VAL A 156 2.76 -8.64 3.54
C VAL A 156 3.65 -8.70 2.31
N THR A 157 3.90 -9.92 1.82
CA THR A 157 4.67 -10.11 0.58
C THR A 157 3.73 -9.94 -0.60
N PRO A 158 3.97 -8.96 -1.48
CA PRO A 158 3.15 -8.75 -2.66
C PRO A 158 3.33 -9.89 -3.65
N LYS A 159 2.24 -10.27 -4.30
CA LYS A 159 2.23 -11.17 -5.44
C LYS A 159 1.76 -10.42 -6.68
N LYS A 160 2.33 -10.76 -7.84
CA LYS A 160 1.90 -10.27 -9.15
C LYS A 160 0.51 -10.79 -9.50
#